data_73bb9df7ae7f95a38637949a29a01bd5
#
_entry.id   73bb9df7ae7f95a38637949a29a01bd5
#
_cell.length_a   1.000
_cell.length_b   1.000
_cell.length_c   1.000
_cell.angle_alpha   90.00
_cell.angle_beta   90.00
_cell.angle_gamma   90.00
#
_symmetry.space_group_name_H-M   'P 1'
#
loop_
_entity.id
_entity.type
_entity.pdbx_description
1 polymer ?
#
loop_
_entity_poly.entity_id
_entity_poly.type
_entity_poly.pdbx_seq_one_letter_code
_entity_poly.pdbx_strand_id
1 'polypeptide(L)'
;MKWLDRVTEEVGVEERGGFYEGVGALKDMIQNHLLQILCMTAMEAPASLNADDIRNRKADVLKSIRRIKPDEVDHYIVRGQYDAGEIKGVPVPGYRQDKGIAPDSNTETYVAMKIYLDN
;
A
#
# COMPACT_ATOMS: atom_id res chain seq x y z
N MET A 1 -16.56 9.70 -8.28
CA MET A 1 -16.71 8.26 -7.96
C MET A 1 -15.92 7.95 -6.71
N LYS A 2 -16.52 7.24 -5.78
CA LYS A 2 -15.80 6.74 -4.60
C LYS A 2 -15.50 5.27 -4.80
N TRP A 3 -14.27 4.89 -4.59
CA TRP A 3 -13.81 3.52 -4.72
C TRP A 3 -12.93 3.16 -3.52
N LEU A 4 -13.09 1.96 -3.00
CA LEU A 4 -12.32 1.44 -1.89
C LEU A 4 -11.61 0.16 -2.33
N ASP A 5 -10.30 0.17 -2.23
CA ASP A 5 -9.49 -1.03 -2.35
C ASP A 5 -8.88 -1.37 -1.01
N ARG A 6 -8.93 -2.66 -0.68
CA ARG A 6 -8.42 -3.15 0.60
C ARG A 6 -7.73 -4.49 0.41
N VAL A 7 -6.49 -4.55 0.85
CA VAL A 7 -5.72 -5.79 0.93
C VAL A 7 -5.35 -6.03 2.38
N THR A 8 -5.70 -7.19 2.89
CA THR A 8 -5.37 -7.62 4.26
C THR A 8 -4.82 -9.03 4.25
N GLU A 9 -3.86 -9.29 5.14
CA GLU A 9 -3.28 -10.61 5.33
C GLU A 9 -3.42 -11.01 6.80
N GLU A 10 -3.73 -12.28 7.05
CA GLU A 10 -3.81 -12.84 8.40
C GLU A 10 -2.44 -13.29 8.94
N VAL A 11 -1.42 -13.28 8.09
CA VAL A 11 -0.05 -13.73 8.40
C VAL A 11 0.85 -12.52 8.62
N GLY A 12 1.67 -12.56 9.68
CA GLY A 12 2.70 -11.55 9.92
C GLY A 12 3.87 -11.67 8.96
N VAL A 13 4.89 -10.85 9.14
CA VAL A 13 6.08 -10.85 8.26
C VAL A 13 6.91 -12.14 8.38
N GLU A 14 6.77 -12.85 9.48
CA GLU A 14 7.46 -14.12 9.76
C GLU A 14 8.98 -14.02 9.48
N GLU A 15 9.51 -14.86 8.59
CA GLU A 15 10.93 -14.87 8.24
C GLU A 15 11.33 -13.75 7.26
N ARG A 16 10.37 -13.00 6.73
CA ARG A 16 10.60 -11.87 5.83
C ARG A 16 10.92 -10.56 6.56
N GLY A 17 11.00 -10.58 7.89
CA GLY A 17 11.19 -9.37 8.70
C GLY A 17 12.37 -8.52 8.27
N GLY A 18 13.54 -9.13 7.99
CA GLY A 18 14.72 -8.40 7.55
C GLY A 18 14.53 -7.66 6.22
N PHE A 19 13.83 -8.27 5.27
CA PHE A 19 13.47 -7.63 4.00
C PHE A 19 12.43 -6.51 4.23
N TYR A 20 11.36 -6.84 4.94
CA TYR A 20 10.24 -5.92 5.14
C TYR A 20 10.64 -4.67 5.94
N GLU A 21 11.55 -4.77 6.88
CA GLU A 21 12.04 -3.65 7.70
C GLU A 21 12.55 -2.48 6.84
N GLY A 22 13.20 -2.78 5.71
CA GLY A 22 13.69 -1.77 4.79
C GLY A 22 12.68 -1.29 3.76
N VAL A 23 11.51 -1.90 3.68
CA VAL A 23 10.50 -1.64 2.64
C VAL A 23 9.24 -0.99 3.19
N GLY A 24 8.54 -1.66 4.12
CA GLY A 24 7.28 -1.19 4.68
C GLY A 24 6.08 -1.34 3.73
N ALA A 25 4.87 -1.20 4.29
CA ALA A 25 3.63 -1.36 3.54
C ALA A 25 3.48 -0.34 2.39
N LEU A 26 3.98 0.86 2.57
CA LEU A 26 3.86 1.91 1.56
C LEU A 26 4.55 1.52 0.25
N LYS A 27 5.77 0.99 0.32
CA LYS A 27 6.51 0.54 -0.87
C LYS A 27 6.07 -0.84 -1.34
N ASP A 28 5.87 -1.78 -0.41
CA ASP A 28 5.56 -3.17 -0.77
C ASP A 28 4.15 -3.31 -1.35
N MET A 29 3.16 -2.66 -0.77
CA MET A 29 1.76 -2.83 -1.16
C MET A 29 1.20 -1.66 -1.97
N ILE A 30 1.39 -0.42 -1.53
CA ILE A 30 0.77 0.73 -2.19
C ILE A 30 1.45 1.01 -3.53
N GLN A 31 2.75 1.25 -3.52
CA GLN A 31 3.49 1.62 -4.72
C GLN A 31 3.50 0.52 -5.77
N ASN A 32 3.58 -0.74 -5.34
CA ASN A 32 3.72 -1.86 -6.26
C ASN A 32 2.37 -2.47 -6.69
N HIS A 33 1.50 -2.80 -5.75
CA HIS A 33 0.28 -3.56 -6.02
C HIS A 33 -0.97 -2.68 -6.14
N LEU A 34 -1.25 -1.83 -5.15
CA LEU A 34 -2.48 -1.05 -5.12
C LEU A 34 -2.54 0.01 -6.20
N LEU A 35 -1.42 0.64 -6.55
CA LEU A 35 -1.39 1.58 -7.67
C LEU A 35 -1.66 0.91 -9.01
N GLN A 36 -1.25 -0.34 -9.21
CA GLN A 36 -1.59 -1.08 -10.42
C GLN A 36 -3.10 -1.35 -10.52
N ILE A 37 -3.72 -1.75 -9.41
CA ILE A 37 -5.17 -1.97 -9.36
C ILE A 37 -5.92 -0.64 -9.60
N LEU A 38 -5.47 0.44 -8.99
CA LEU A 38 -6.03 1.77 -9.21
C LEU A 38 -5.98 2.16 -10.70
N CYS A 39 -4.83 1.97 -11.34
CA CYS A 39 -4.66 2.27 -12.77
C CYS A 39 -5.62 1.45 -13.63
N MET A 40 -5.73 0.14 -13.39
CA MET A 40 -6.63 -0.73 -14.14
C MET A 40 -8.11 -0.37 -13.95
N THR A 41 -8.47 0.11 -12.76
CA THR A 41 -9.85 0.47 -12.44
C THR A 41 -10.25 1.83 -13.00
N ALA A 42 -9.33 2.79 -12.94
CA ALA A 42 -9.62 4.19 -13.26
C ALA A 42 -9.22 4.62 -14.69
N MET A 43 -8.49 3.79 -15.42
CA MET A 43 -8.04 4.15 -16.76
C MET A 43 -9.17 4.18 -17.77
N GLU A 44 -9.03 5.04 -18.77
CA GLU A 44 -9.88 5.01 -19.95
C GLU A 44 -9.58 3.77 -20.80
N ALA A 45 -10.54 3.37 -21.64
CA ALA A 45 -10.34 2.24 -22.53
C ALA A 45 -9.13 2.48 -23.44
N PRO A 46 -8.18 1.53 -23.53
CA PRO A 46 -7.06 1.66 -24.45
C PRO A 46 -7.53 1.51 -25.91
N ALA A 47 -6.76 2.09 -26.83
CA ALA A 47 -7.05 1.99 -28.26
C ALA A 47 -6.94 0.55 -28.78
N SER A 48 -6.07 -0.25 -28.17
CA SER A 48 -5.92 -1.69 -28.43
C SER A 48 -5.46 -2.41 -27.16
N LEU A 49 -5.43 -3.73 -27.22
CA LEU A 49 -4.92 -4.54 -26.09
C LEU A 49 -3.40 -4.76 -26.15
N ASN A 50 -2.68 -4.03 -27.02
CA ASN A 50 -1.23 -4.12 -26.99
C ASN A 50 -0.65 -3.45 -25.72
N ALA A 51 0.58 -3.86 -25.35
CA ALA A 51 1.20 -3.45 -24.12
C ALA A 51 1.41 -1.92 -24.02
N ASP A 52 1.73 -1.26 -25.12
CA ASP A 52 2.01 0.17 -25.11
C ASP A 52 0.73 1.00 -24.92
N ASP A 53 -0.37 0.63 -25.53
CA ASP A 53 -1.64 1.32 -25.38
C ASP A 53 -2.16 1.18 -23.94
N ILE A 54 -2.06 -0.01 -23.36
CA ILE A 54 -2.43 -0.25 -21.95
C ILE A 54 -1.53 0.56 -21.01
N ARG A 55 -0.22 0.54 -21.24
CA ARG A 55 0.76 1.27 -20.42
C ARG A 55 0.52 2.77 -20.47
N ASN A 56 0.18 3.32 -21.64
CA ASN A 56 -0.12 4.73 -21.78
C ASN A 56 -1.35 5.15 -20.98
N ARG A 57 -2.41 4.33 -20.98
CA ARG A 57 -3.62 4.60 -20.19
C ARG A 57 -3.37 4.53 -18.69
N LYS A 58 -2.55 3.59 -18.25
CA LYS A 58 -2.11 3.53 -16.83
C LYS A 58 -1.31 4.78 -16.45
N ALA A 59 -0.40 5.21 -17.29
CA ALA A 59 0.40 6.41 -17.08
C ALA A 59 -0.48 7.67 -16.95
N ASP A 60 -1.55 7.78 -17.74
CA ASP A 60 -2.49 8.89 -17.64
C ASP A 60 -3.16 8.95 -16.27
N VAL A 61 -3.54 7.81 -15.70
CA VAL A 61 -4.08 7.75 -14.33
C VAL A 61 -3.05 8.25 -13.32
N LEU A 62 -1.82 7.75 -13.38
CA LEU A 62 -0.77 8.16 -12.45
C LEU A 62 -0.48 9.66 -12.51
N LYS A 63 -0.49 10.25 -13.70
CA LYS A 63 -0.32 11.69 -13.90
C LYS A 63 -1.49 12.51 -13.34
N SER A 64 -2.67 11.93 -13.29
CA SER A 64 -3.88 12.61 -12.79
C SER A 64 -4.01 12.57 -11.27
N ILE A 65 -3.16 11.82 -10.56
CA ILE A 65 -3.15 11.78 -9.10
C ILE A 65 -2.78 13.16 -8.57
N ARG A 66 -3.68 13.72 -7.75
CA ARG A 66 -3.44 15.00 -7.09
C ARG A 66 -2.28 14.85 -6.10
N ARG A 67 -1.29 15.73 -6.22
CA ARG A 67 -0.15 15.76 -5.29
C ARG A 67 -0.61 16.15 -3.89
N ILE A 68 -0.14 15.39 -2.92
CA ILE A 68 -0.30 15.72 -1.50
C ILE A 68 0.92 16.53 -1.07
N LYS A 69 0.69 17.73 -0.55
CA LYS A 69 1.77 18.57 -0.04
C LYS A 69 2.29 18.02 1.29
N PRO A 70 3.58 18.29 1.65
CA PRO A 70 4.14 17.80 2.91
C PRO A 70 3.34 18.17 4.16
N ASP A 71 2.75 19.36 4.19
CA ASP A 71 1.93 19.84 5.30
C ASP A 71 0.50 19.26 5.34
N GLU A 72 0.09 18.55 4.28
CA GLU A 72 -1.22 17.91 4.15
C GLU A 72 -1.19 16.39 4.37
N VAL A 73 0.00 15.80 4.52
CA VAL A 73 0.16 14.33 4.56
C VAL A 73 -0.71 13.69 5.63
N ASP A 74 -0.76 14.26 6.82
CA ASP A 74 -1.52 13.71 7.95
C ASP A 74 -3.04 13.72 7.73
N HIS A 75 -3.54 14.54 6.79
CA HIS A 75 -4.96 14.56 6.43
C HIS A 75 -5.34 13.44 5.46
N TYR A 76 -4.38 12.92 4.70
CA TYR A 76 -4.66 11.98 3.61
C TYR A 76 -4.06 10.61 3.82
N ILE A 77 -3.06 10.47 4.70
CA ILE A 77 -2.32 9.23 4.90
C ILE A 77 -2.24 8.91 6.38
N VAL A 78 -2.60 7.67 6.73
CA VAL A 78 -2.42 7.10 8.07
C VAL A 78 -1.53 5.88 7.96
N ARG A 79 -0.53 5.79 8.82
CA ARG A 79 0.34 4.62 8.93
C ARG A 79 0.18 3.99 10.30
N GLY A 80 0.36 2.70 10.36
CA GLY A 80 0.32 1.95 11.60
C GLY A 80 1.25 0.75 11.57
N GLN A 81 1.39 0.11 12.70
CA GLN A 81 2.20 -1.08 12.86
C GLN A 81 1.42 -2.07 13.73
N TYR A 82 1.36 -3.34 13.33
CA TYR A 82 0.61 -4.32 14.11
C TYR A 82 1.32 -4.61 15.44
N ASP A 83 0.52 -4.80 16.46
CA ASP A 83 0.98 -5.21 17.79
C ASP A 83 0.58 -6.67 18.04
N ALA A 84 0.97 -7.20 19.22
CA ALA A 84 0.60 -8.53 19.64
C ALA A 84 -0.94 -8.68 19.70
N GLY A 85 -1.43 -9.85 19.30
CA GLY A 85 -2.86 -10.11 19.29
C GLY A 85 -3.17 -11.58 19.13
N GLU A 86 -4.35 -11.89 18.62
CA GLU A 86 -4.79 -13.25 18.31
C GLU A 86 -5.28 -13.35 16.88
N ILE A 87 -4.96 -14.46 16.21
CA ILE A 87 -5.52 -14.85 14.92
C ILE A 87 -6.17 -16.22 15.10
N LYS A 88 -7.50 -16.29 14.91
CA LYS A 88 -8.29 -17.53 15.06
C LYS A 88 -8.05 -18.21 16.42
N GLY A 89 -7.98 -17.42 17.50
CA GLY A 89 -7.76 -17.91 18.87
C GLY A 89 -6.32 -18.26 19.21
N VAL A 90 -5.36 -18.06 18.28
CA VAL A 90 -3.94 -18.34 18.51
C VAL A 90 -3.20 -17.04 18.77
N PRO A 91 -2.48 -16.89 19.89
CA PRO A 91 -1.67 -15.71 20.15
C PRO A 91 -0.59 -15.53 19.09
N VAL A 92 -0.41 -14.29 18.62
CA VAL A 92 0.64 -13.91 17.66
C VAL A 92 1.44 -12.74 18.19
N PRO A 93 2.77 -12.67 17.89
CA PRO A 93 3.60 -11.56 18.34
C PRO A 93 3.27 -10.28 17.58
N GLY A 94 3.62 -9.13 18.16
CA GLY A 94 3.64 -7.87 17.46
C GLY A 94 4.80 -7.79 16.48
N TYR A 95 4.75 -6.81 15.58
CA TYR A 95 5.78 -6.64 14.55
C TYR A 95 7.19 -6.50 15.13
N ARG A 96 7.33 -5.74 16.22
CA ARG A 96 8.63 -5.50 16.86
C ARG A 96 9.22 -6.73 17.59
N GLN A 97 8.41 -7.77 17.78
CA GLN A 97 8.86 -9.05 18.34
C GLN A 97 9.22 -10.08 17.25
N ASP A 98 8.92 -9.78 15.99
CA ASP A 98 9.27 -10.68 14.89
C ASP A 98 10.78 -10.71 14.64
N LYS A 99 11.26 -11.84 14.14
CA LYS A 99 12.67 -12.04 13.85
C LYS A 99 13.18 -11.05 12.79
N GLY A 100 14.33 -10.45 13.07
CA GLY A 100 14.97 -9.51 12.15
C GLY A 100 14.44 -8.08 12.23
N ILE A 101 13.59 -7.80 13.21
CA ILE A 101 13.00 -6.48 13.41
C ILE A 101 13.66 -5.78 14.61
N ALA A 102 14.05 -4.52 14.41
CA ALA A 102 14.56 -3.70 15.50
C ALA A 102 13.45 -3.44 16.54
N PRO A 103 13.77 -3.52 17.87
CA PRO A 103 12.75 -3.32 18.93
C PRO A 103 12.08 -1.94 18.91
N ASP A 104 12.71 -0.95 18.30
CA ASP A 104 12.22 0.42 18.18
C ASP A 104 11.79 0.78 16.74
N SER A 105 11.56 -0.22 15.89
CA SER A 105 11.18 -0.02 14.50
C SER A 105 9.93 0.84 14.34
N ASN A 106 9.99 1.78 13.40
CA ASN A 106 8.86 2.60 12.95
C ASN A 106 8.40 2.25 11.53
N THR A 107 8.82 1.10 11.00
CA THR A 107 8.39 0.63 9.69
C THR A 107 6.90 0.29 9.71
N GLU A 108 6.13 0.86 8.82
CA GLU A 108 4.70 0.66 8.77
C GLU A 108 4.33 -0.72 8.24
N THR A 109 3.36 -1.36 8.87
CA THR A 109 2.70 -2.60 8.42
C THR A 109 1.27 -2.35 7.97
N TYR A 110 0.80 -1.12 8.16
CA TYR A 110 -0.52 -0.66 7.75
C TYR A 110 -0.42 0.72 7.14
N VAL A 111 -1.11 0.93 6.03
CA VAL A 111 -1.28 2.24 5.40
C VAL A 111 -2.72 2.38 4.96
N ALA A 112 -3.34 3.49 5.30
CA ALA A 112 -4.59 3.94 4.69
C ALA A 112 -4.35 5.30 4.06
N MET A 113 -4.76 5.49 2.81
CA MET A 113 -4.62 6.78 2.14
C MET A 113 -5.82 7.11 1.28
N LYS A 114 -6.09 8.40 1.19
CA LYS A 114 -7.13 8.96 0.34
C LYS A 114 -6.46 9.65 -0.84
N ILE A 115 -6.81 9.20 -2.03
CA ILE A 115 -6.24 9.68 -3.28
C ILE A 115 -7.35 10.37 -4.08
N TYR A 116 -7.03 11.50 -4.69
CA TYR A 116 -7.89 12.20 -5.64
C TYR A 116 -7.27 12.13 -7.03
N LEU A 117 -8.11 11.86 -8.01
CA LEU A 117 -7.74 11.89 -9.42
C LEU A 117 -8.36 13.10 -10.08
N ASP A 118 -7.54 13.89 -10.73
CA ASP A 118 -7.96 15.08 -11.50
C ASP A 118 -8.04 14.71 -13.00
N ASN A 119 -9.04 13.88 -13.33
CA ASN A 119 -9.28 13.41 -14.71
C ASN A 119 -10.70 13.68 -15.19
#